data_6d6581dc032beb6074d30180135c0bec
#
_entry.id   6d6581dc032beb6074d30180135c0bec
#
_cell.length_a   1.000
_cell.length_b   1.000
_cell.length_c   1.000
_cell.angle_alpha   90.00
_cell.angle_beta   90.00
_cell.angle_gamma   90.00
#
_symmetry.space_group_name_H-M   'P 1'
#
loop_
_entity.id
_entity.type
_entity.pdbx_description
1 polymer ?
#
loop_
_entity_poly.entity_id
_entity_poly.type
_entity_poly.pdbx_seq_one_letter_code
_entity_poly.pdbx_strand_id
1 'polypeptide(L)'
;MAEWFQIKVDRLIKVNNNEEKKDILTEIKIKLGSYNHAEIEAIARSLDASSLFLLFSSNDREVTEQICIIFKTLFEVLEPGEIYQKYPARVYELISHSDVSVRSLILKELLSTASNQQTQLLLLADVNLIVAVIKRISDEDLTVATSAMCIIKEIGKDMNGLKILYHGEPLRTFAKLVVKNDNVSFRIYDVIINIAKNSKEALEVTIQSGFLNSLINILQDDDILLQMNALETLTELALTEEGLNYLEQQDVLTGLVQKIAQANENPLSSLLIPGLMKFFGNVARLWPNEIFSKYPIVVSSLFEVLDSDNHIILNVALDTLGHVASSIEGKYALQELGDSMLYALKKIAEIIQRMPTELRISSMNNLTLILNVQKIEQDNRILSLTKSWFDALCDDPLGLIVGLSKQPFADIRSASLEVLAVVASQAWGQEYISTYPGLIEFLLDRNIESFKECKETKYKVVKCLSEAESYIFDANTMQKFKQFVNEGPFYVETNTEIAFESAT
;
A
#
# COMPACT_ATOMS: atom_id res chain seq x y z
N MET A 1 19.98 36.64 17.38
CA MET A 1 20.01 35.14 17.22
C MET A 1 20.80 34.77 15.96
N ALA A 2 20.38 35.15 14.78
CA ALA A 2 21.07 34.83 13.53
C ALA A 2 22.55 35.16 13.49
N GLU A 3 22.94 36.30 14.07
CA GLU A 3 24.34 36.73 14.15
C GLU A 3 25.24 35.70 14.88
N TRP A 4 24.74 35.07 15.94
CA TRP A 4 25.49 34.02 16.64
C TRP A 4 25.76 32.82 15.73
N PHE A 5 24.72 32.38 14.97
CA PHE A 5 24.88 31.27 14.01
C PHE A 5 25.85 31.64 12.90
N GLN A 6 25.78 32.88 12.37
CA GLN A 6 26.68 33.31 11.31
C GLN A 6 28.14 33.32 11.81
N ILE A 7 28.41 33.83 13.03
CA ILE A 7 29.75 33.81 13.64
C ILE A 7 30.26 32.35 13.77
N LYS A 8 29.42 31.43 14.20
CA LYS A 8 29.81 30.01 14.34
C LYS A 8 30.09 29.36 12.98
N VAL A 9 29.25 29.61 11.97
CA VAL A 9 29.45 29.13 10.60
C VAL A 9 30.72 29.72 9.98
N ASP A 10 31.01 31.02 10.16
CA ASP A 10 32.23 31.63 9.68
C ASP A 10 33.50 31.10 10.37
N ARG A 11 33.35 30.69 11.65
CA ARG A 11 34.45 30.03 12.38
C ARG A 11 34.74 28.64 11.83
N LEU A 12 33.71 27.85 11.46
CA LEU A 12 33.87 26.50 10.90
C LEU A 12 34.79 26.43 9.69
N ILE A 13 34.80 27.49 8.84
CA ILE A 13 35.66 27.54 7.64
C ILE A 13 37.11 27.78 8.01
N LYS A 14 37.34 28.54 9.07
CA LYS A 14 38.71 28.92 9.52
C LYS A 14 39.41 27.84 10.32
N VAL A 15 38.64 26.85 10.81
CA VAL A 15 39.15 25.73 11.61
C VAL A 15 39.60 24.61 10.71
N ASN A 16 40.83 24.14 10.89
CA ASN A 16 41.37 22.98 10.14
C ASN A 16 41.22 21.67 10.91
N ASN A 17 41.01 21.72 12.22
CA ASN A 17 40.86 20.54 13.07
C ASN A 17 39.44 20.01 13.02
N ASN A 18 39.26 18.73 12.63
CA ASN A 18 37.93 18.08 12.53
C ASN A 18 37.25 17.96 13.90
N GLU A 19 37.98 17.71 15.00
CA GLU A 19 37.36 17.63 16.34
C GLU A 19 36.76 18.98 16.74
N GLU A 20 37.47 20.09 16.52
CA GLU A 20 36.94 21.43 16.80
C GLU A 20 35.72 21.73 15.88
N LYS A 21 35.72 21.26 14.63
CA LYS A 21 34.54 21.38 13.74
C LYS A 21 33.34 20.64 14.32
N LYS A 22 33.52 19.41 14.80
CA LYS A 22 32.45 18.60 15.41
C LYS A 22 31.88 19.26 16.65
N ASP A 23 32.72 19.85 17.49
CA ASP A 23 32.28 20.58 18.68
C ASP A 23 31.39 21.78 18.29
N ILE A 24 31.82 22.58 17.31
CA ILE A 24 31.06 23.75 16.84
C ILE A 24 29.74 23.32 16.20
N LEU A 25 29.74 22.24 15.40
CA LEU A 25 28.51 21.68 14.78
C LEU A 25 27.55 21.16 15.84
N THR A 26 28.07 20.50 16.87
CA THR A 26 27.28 20.03 18.02
C THR A 26 26.63 21.19 18.76
N GLU A 27 27.38 22.29 19.02
CA GLU A 27 26.81 23.49 19.64
C GLU A 27 25.69 24.09 18.77
N ILE A 28 25.89 24.19 17.44
CA ILE A 28 24.89 24.70 16.51
C ILE A 28 23.62 23.82 16.58
N LYS A 29 23.78 22.48 16.51
CA LYS A 29 22.67 21.51 16.56
C LYS A 29 21.87 21.61 17.85
N ILE A 30 22.55 21.62 19.01
CA ILE A 30 21.88 21.72 20.31
C ILE A 30 21.09 23.03 20.38
N LYS A 31 21.69 24.13 19.93
CA LYS A 31 21.04 25.44 19.98
C LYS A 31 19.87 25.56 19.03
N LEU A 32 19.94 25.00 17.81
CA LEU A 32 18.79 24.90 16.90
C LEU A 32 17.65 24.10 17.53
N GLY A 33 17.95 22.98 18.18
CA GLY A 33 16.95 22.15 18.85
C GLY A 33 16.27 22.82 20.07
N SER A 34 16.80 23.94 20.57
CA SER A 34 16.19 24.71 21.67
C SER A 34 15.21 25.79 21.19
N TYR A 35 15.11 26.04 19.89
CA TYR A 35 14.25 27.07 19.31
C TYR A 35 12.94 26.48 18.77
N ASN A 36 11.90 27.31 18.72
CA ASN A 36 10.64 26.95 18.06
C ASN A 36 10.72 27.15 16.54
N HIS A 37 9.72 26.68 15.82
CA HIS A 37 9.67 26.72 14.35
C HIS A 37 9.89 28.13 13.77
N ALA A 38 9.21 29.17 14.30
CA ALA A 38 9.31 30.52 13.79
C ALA A 38 10.71 31.16 14.03
N GLU A 39 11.37 30.80 15.13
CA GLU A 39 12.72 31.22 15.41
C GLU A 39 13.75 30.59 14.49
N ILE A 40 13.58 29.27 14.20
CA ILE A 40 14.44 28.55 13.25
C ILE A 40 14.23 29.08 11.84
N GLU A 41 13.00 29.40 11.43
CA GLU A 41 12.70 30.00 10.13
C GLU A 41 13.40 31.36 9.98
N ALA A 42 13.32 32.22 10.98
CA ALA A 42 14.03 33.52 10.96
C ALA A 42 15.54 33.34 10.83
N ILE A 43 16.12 32.34 11.48
CA ILE A 43 17.54 31.99 11.36
C ILE A 43 17.84 31.49 9.95
N ALA A 44 17.06 30.53 9.41
CA ALA A 44 17.26 29.92 8.10
C ALA A 44 17.23 30.96 6.96
N ARG A 45 16.30 31.93 7.04
CA ARG A 45 16.17 32.99 6.02
C ARG A 45 17.31 33.99 6.07
N SER A 46 17.84 34.28 7.26
CA SER A 46 18.91 35.31 7.46
C SER A 46 20.35 34.75 7.38
N LEU A 47 20.51 33.42 7.55
CA LEU A 47 21.82 32.77 7.52
C LEU A 47 22.32 32.61 6.07
N ASP A 48 23.58 33.03 5.82
CA ASP A 48 24.28 32.62 4.60
C ASP A 48 24.86 31.22 4.78
N ALA A 49 24.12 30.24 4.24
CA ALA A 49 24.50 28.85 4.30
C ALA A 49 25.61 28.44 3.29
N SER A 50 26.08 29.37 2.43
CA SER A 50 27.12 29.08 1.43
C SER A 50 28.33 28.42 2.03
N SER A 51 28.72 28.88 3.23
CA SER A 51 29.87 28.36 3.99
C SER A 51 29.65 26.93 4.51
N LEU A 52 28.43 26.57 4.91
CA LEU A 52 28.09 25.20 5.33
C LEU A 52 28.15 24.23 4.16
N PHE A 53 27.69 24.63 2.96
CA PHE A 53 27.81 23.82 1.76
C PHE A 53 29.25 23.48 1.40
N LEU A 54 30.22 24.37 1.66
CA LEU A 54 31.65 24.09 1.41
C LEU A 54 32.19 22.94 2.28
N LEU A 55 31.61 22.73 3.45
CA LEU A 55 32.06 21.69 4.37
C LEU A 55 31.71 20.26 3.89
N PHE A 56 30.80 20.10 2.95
CA PHE A 56 30.54 18.79 2.31
C PHE A 56 31.76 18.27 1.50
N SER A 57 32.73 19.10 1.19
CA SER A 57 34.02 18.65 0.63
C SER A 57 34.94 17.97 1.67
N SER A 58 34.54 17.91 2.95
CA SER A 58 35.28 17.22 4.00
C SER A 58 35.23 15.69 3.80
N ASN A 59 36.36 15.02 4.01
CA ASN A 59 36.43 13.56 4.00
C ASN A 59 36.00 12.92 5.34
N ASP A 60 35.56 13.72 6.32
CA ASP A 60 35.11 13.25 7.63
C ASP A 60 33.60 13.01 7.60
N ARG A 61 33.22 11.72 7.67
CA ARG A 61 31.83 11.29 7.62
C ARG A 61 30.98 11.85 8.74
N GLU A 62 31.53 11.95 9.96
CA GLU A 62 30.79 12.46 11.11
C GLU A 62 30.49 13.96 10.96
N VAL A 63 31.44 14.74 10.44
CA VAL A 63 31.22 16.14 10.06
C VAL A 63 30.11 16.24 9.03
N THR A 64 30.13 15.42 7.98
CA THR A 64 29.10 15.40 6.94
C THR A 64 27.73 15.06 7.50
N GLU A 65 27.62 14.05 8.36
CA GLU A 65 26.35 13.66 9.00
C GLU A 65 25.77 14.78 9.88
N GLN A 66 26.62 15.44 10.68
CA GLN A 66 26.19 16.59 11.50
C GLN A 66 25.68 17.76 10.66
N ILE A 67 26.36 18.07 9.55
CA ILE A 67 25.93 19.10 8.61
C ILE A 67 24.59 18.74 7.98
N CYS A 68 24.39 17.48 7.57
CA CYS A 68 23.11 17.02 7.05
C CYS A 68 21.97 17.20 8.06
N ILE A 69 22.20 16.93 9.36
CA ILE A 69 21.19 17.15 10.42
C ILE A 69 20.85 18.64 10.53
N ILE A 70 21.86 19.53 10.52
CA ILE A 70 21.65 20.99 10.59
C ILE A 70 20.83 21.45 9.37
N PHE A 71 21.25 21.08 8.15
CA PHE A 71 20.50 21.44 6.94
C PHE A 71 19.09 20.89 6.93
N LYS A 72 18.87 19.64 7.39
CA LYS A 72 17.54 19.07 7.50
C LYS A 72 16.65 19.97 8.37
N THR A 73 17.11 20.37 9.55
CA THR A 73 16.37 21.27 10.44
C THR A 73 16.08 22.64 9.81
N LEU A 74 17.03 23.18 9.03
CA LEU A 74 16.85 24.46 8.33
C LEU A 74 15.89 24.34 7.12
N PHE A 75 15.93 23.23 6.38
CA PHE A 75 15.08 23.01 5.20
C PHE A 75 13.61 22.75 5.60
N GLU A 76 13.38 22.05 6.72
CA GLU A 76 12.04 21.74 7.21
C GLU A 76 11.19 22.97 7.57
N VAL A 77 11.82 24.13 7.79
CA VAL A 77 11.13 25.39 8.12
C VAL A 77 11.01 26.38 6.95
N LEU A 78 11.68 26.09 5.83
CA LEU A 78 11.64 26.92 4.63
C LEU A 78 10.55 26.47 3.66
N GLU A 79 10.11 27.39 2.82
CA GLU A 79 9.14 27.05 1.77
C GLU A 79 9.77 26.14 0.72
N PRO A 80 9.01 25.20 0.15
CA PRO A 80 9.49 24.36 -0.93
C PRO A 80 10.12 25.16 -2.06
N GLY A 81 11.32 24.79 -2.50
CA GLY A 81 12.03 25.45 -3.59
C GLY A 81 12.87 26.67 -3.20
N GLU A 82 12.74 27.20 -1.98
CA GLU A 82 13.51 28.38 -1.53
C GLU A 82 15.02 28.10 -1.53
N ILE A 83 15.41 26.89 -1.14
CA ILE A 83 16.83 26.47 -1.16
C ILE A 83 17.35 26.36 -2.58
N TYR A 84 16.58 25.77 -3.48
CA TYR A 84 16.97 25.66 -4.88
C TYR A 84 17.12 27.04 -5.52
N GLN A 85 16.19 27.97 -5.28
CA GLN A 85 16.29 29.35 -5.79
C GLN A 85 17.54 30.07 -5.27
N LYS A 86 17.86 29.89 -3.99
CA LYS A 86 18.98 30.60 -3.34
C LYS A 86 20.34 30.00 -3.69
N TYR A 87 20.41 28.66 -3.87
CA TYR A 87 21.67 27.94 -4.07
C TYR A 87 21.63 26.90 -5.23
N PRO A 88 21.21 27.27 -6.44
CA PRO A 88 20.98 26.28 -7.52
C PRO A 88 22.26 25.52 -7.89
N ALA A 89 23.40 26.19 -7.95
CA ALA A 89 24.69 25.55 -8.29
C ALA A 89 25.12 24.51 -7.23
N ARG A 90 24.83 24.76 -5.94
CA ARG A 90 25.16 23.83 -4.86
C ARG A 90 24.24 22.62 -4.88
N VAL A 91 22.95 22.82 -5.09
CA VAL A 91 22.00 21.71 -5.24
C VAL A 91 22.42 20.80 -6.40
N TYR A 92 22.79 21.37 -7.54
CA TYR A 92 23.25 20.62 -8.71
C TYR A 92 24.54 19.83 -8.44
N GLU A 93 25.49 20.41 -7.69
CA GLU A 93 26.75 19.75 -7.31
C GLU A 93 26.46 18.58 -6.35
N LEU A 94 25.67 18.82 -5.31
CA LEU A 94 25.45 17.87 -4.21
C LEU A 94 24.53 16.71 -4.55
N ILE A 95 23.69 16.82 -5.57
CA ILE A 95 22.87 15.71 -6.06
C ILE A 95 23.72 14.52 -6.52
N SER A 96 24.99 14.75 -6.86
CA SER A 96 25.96 13.74 -7.29
C SER A 96 27.06 13.48 -6.27
N HIS A 97 26.90 13.96 -5.04
CA HIS A 97 27.89 13.81 -3.98
C HIS A 97 28.18 12.33 -3.65
N SER A 98 29.42 12.02 -3.22
CA SER A 98 29.82 10.66 -2.88
C SER A 98 29.07 10.09 -1.68
N ASP A 99 28.76 10.91 -0.67
CA ASP A 99 28.04 10.51 0.52
C ASP A 99 26.52 10.41 0.26
N VAL A 100 25.92 9.28 0.69
CA VAL A 100 24.50 8.96 0.54
C VAL A 100 23.62 9.97 1.30
N SER A 101 24.01 10.37 2.50
CA SER A 101 23.22 11.26 3.35
C SER A 101 23.04 12.63 2.69
N VAL A 102 24.08 13.11 2.00
CA VAL A 102 24.05 14.38 1.25
C VAL A 102 23.10 14.28 0.05
N ARG A 103 23.23 13.20 -0.75
CA ARG A 103 22.32 12.96 -1.89
C ARG A 103 20.87 12.86 -1.42
N SER A 104 20.62 12.11 -0.34
CA SER A 104 19.28 11.94 0.24
C SER A 104 18.70 13.27 0.75
N LEU A 105 19.50 14.11 1.40
CA LEU A 105 19.09 15.44 1.86
C LEU A 105 18.61 16.31 0.70
N ILE A 106 19.41 16.40 -0.36
CA ILE A 106 19.11 17.23 -1.52
C ILE A 106 17.89 16.73 -2.28
N LEU A 107 17.78 15.39 -2.47
CA LEU A 107 16.62 14.83 -3.16
C LEU A 107 15.33 15.00 -2.37
N LYS A 108 15.35 14.98 -1.03
CA LYS A 108 14.17 15.29 -0.22
C LYS A 108 13.69 16.72 -0.41
N GLU A 109 14.60 17.66 -0.47
CA GLU A 109 14.28 19.08 -0.77
C GLU A 109 13.69 19.23 -2.19
N LEU A 110 14.30 18.59 -3.18
CA LEU A 110 13.78 18.59 -4.54
C LEU A 110 12.41 17.88 -4.66
N LEU A 111 12.15 16.85 -3.85
CA LEU A 111 10.85 16.19 -3.80
C LEU A 111 9.78 17.12 -3.23
N SER A 112 10.09 17.85 -2.15
CA SER A 112 9.20 18.87 -1.59
C SER A 112 8.89 19.95 -2.65
N THR A 113 9.91 20.40 -3.38
CA THR A 113 9.79 21.37 -4.48
C THR A 113 8.93 20.84 -5.63
N ALA A 114 9.08 19.56 -6.00
CA ALA A 114 8.33 18.91 -7.08
C ALA A 114 6.85 18.69 -6.73
N SER A 115 6.56 18.41 -5.46
CA SER A 115 5.20 18.14 -4.97
C SER A 115 4.33 19.39 -4.86
N ASN A 116 4.90 20.59 -4.91
CA ASN A 116 4.17 21.84 -4.86
C ASN A 116 4.06 22.45 -6.27
N GLN A 117 2.82 22.64 -6.77
CA GLN A 117 2.56 23.09 -8.14
C GLN A 117 3.24 24.43 -8.50
N GLN A 118 3.36 25.36 -7.55
CA GLN A 118 3.97 26.67 -7.82
C GLN A 118 5.49 26.58 -7.97
N THR A 119 6.13 25.77 -7.13
CA THR A 119 7.60 25.63 -7.10
C THR A 119 8.10 24.56 -8.09
N GLN A 120 7.26 23.65 -8.53
CA GLN A 120 7.58 22.67 -9.57
C GLN A 120 8.05 23.34 -10.86
N LEU A 121 7.51 24.51 -11.21
CA LEU A 121 7.92 25.29 -12.37
C LEU A 121 9.42 25.65 -12.36
N LEU A 122 10.02 25.78 -11.17
CA LEU A 122 11.46 26.04 -11.03
C LEU A 122 12.28 24.85 -11.52
N LEU A 123 11.83 23.63 -11.21
CA LEU A 123 12.49 22.40 -11.65
C LEU A 123 12.30 22.20 -13.16
N LEU A 124 11.10 22.49 -13.68
CA LEU A 124 10.79 22.37 -15.11
C LEU A 124 11.65 23.34 -15.97
N ALA A 125 12.10 24.44 -15.41
CA ALA A 125 12.99 25.39 -16.10
C ALA A 125 14.43 24.88 -16.25
N ASP A 126 14.84 23.84 -15.47
CA ASP A 126 16.21 23.31 -15.49
C ASP A 126 16.26 21.84 -15.91
N VAL A 127 16.32 21.64 -17.23
CA VAL A 127 16.42 20.30 -17.85
C VAL A 127 17.66 19.54 -17.37
N ASN A 128 18.77 20.23 -17.07
CA ASN A 128 20.00 19.58 -16.61
C ASN A 128 19.82 18.99 -15.20
N LEU A 129 19.11 19.71 -14.33
CA LEU A 129 18.77 19.19 -13.01
C LEU A 129 17.86 17.97 -13.10
N ILE A 130 16.84 18.02 -13.98
CA ILE A 130 15.96 16.85 -14.21
C ILE A 130 16.79 15.64 -14.68
N VAL A 131 17.73 15.82 -15.62
CA VAL A 131 18.63 14.75 -16.08
C VAL A 131 19.50 14.23 -14.92
N ALA A 132 19.97 15.11 -14.03
CA ALA A 132 20.74 14.68 -12.87
C ALA A 132 19.89 13.85 -11.91
N VAL A 133 18.61 14.22 -11.68
CA VAL A 133 17.64 13.43 -10.88
C VAL A 133 17.39 12.07 -11.54
N ILE A 134 17.13 12.03 -12.85
CA ILE A 134 16.89 10.75 -13.57
C ILE A 134 18.09 9.81 -13.39
N LYS A 135 19.33 10.30 -13.45
CA LYS A 135 20.52 9.49 -13.20
C LYS A 135 20.56 8.88 -11.80
N ARG A 136 19.96 9.52 -10.78
CA ARG A 136 19.88 8.99 -9.41
C ARG A 136 18.92 7.81 -9.28
N ILE A 137 18.03 7.55 -10.22
CA ILE A 137 17.20 6.33 -10.24
C ILE A 137 18.10 5.08 -10.25
N SER A 138 19.29 5.17 -10.86
CA SER A 138 20.29 4.09 -10.85
C SER A 138 21.24 4.10 -9.65
N ASP A 139 20.95 4.86 -8.61
CA ASP A 139 21.78 4.91 -7.41
C ASP A 139 21.79 3.54 -6.70
N GLU A 140 22.93 3.19 -6.09
CA GLU A 140 23.09 1.94 -5.35
C GLU A 140 22.24 1.97 -4.05
N ASP A 141 22.12 3.14 -3.43
CA ASP A 141 21.26 3.33 -2.28
C ASP A 141 19.79 3.46 -2.71
N LEU A 142 18.97 2.58 -2.16
CA LEU A 142 17.55 2.49 -2.52
C LEU A 142 16.76 3.74 -2.10
N THR A 143 17.10 4.38 -0.99
CA THR A 143 16.43 5.61 -0.50
C THR A 143 16.66 6.77 -1.46
N VAL A 144 17.88 6.90 -1.97
CA VAL A 144 18.25 7.89 -2.98
C VAL A 144 17.50 7.62 -4.28
N ALA A 145 17.52 6.37 -4.75
CA ALA A 145 16.83 5.96 -5.98
C ALA A 145 15.32 6.21 -5.88
N THR A 146 14.68 5.80 -4.78
CA THR A 146 13.24 5.99 -4.55
C THR A 146 12.86 7.47 -4.52
N SER A 147 13.67 8.31 -3.85
CA SER A 147 13.43 9.76 -3.84
C SER A 147 13.49 10.36 -5.25
N ALA A 148 14.47 9.93 -6.05
CA ALA A 148 14.58 10.36 -7.45
C ALA A 148 13.37 9.89 -8.30
N MET A 149 12.93 8.65 -8.12
CA MET A 149 11.73 8.12 -8.78
C MET A 149 10.49 8.95 -8.42
N CYS A 150 10.29 9.27 -7.13
CA CYS A 150 9.16 10.08 -6.68
C CYS A 150 9.18 11.48 -7.32
N ILE A 151 10.34 12.15 -7.39
CA ILE A 151 10.45 13.46 -8.04
C ILE A 151 10.01 13.38 -9.50
N ILE A 152 10.48 12.40 -10.23
CA ILE A 152 10.14 12.24 -11.66
C ILE A 152 8.66 11.88 -11.85
N LYS A 153 8.08 11.06 -10.96
CA LYS A 153 6.63 10.77 -10.94
C LYS A 153 5.82 12.04 -10.71
N GLU A 154 6.21 12.91 -9.77
CA GLU A 154 5.55 14.20 -9.54
C GLU A 154 5.65 15.12 -10.76
N ILE A 155 6.82 15.27 -11.35
CA ILE A 155 7.02 16.03 -12.59
C ILE A 155 6.13 15.50 -13.73
N GLY A 156 5.99 14.18 -13.84
CA GLY A 156 5.20 13.53 -14.87
C GLY A 156 3.69 13.70 -14.75
N LYS A 157 3.18 14.25 -13.64
CA LYS A 157 1.74 14.58 -13.50
C LYS A 157 1.33 15.82 -14.28
N ASP A 158 2.28 16.72 -14.58
CA ASP A 158 2.02 17.97 -15.33
C ASP A 158 2.32 17.80 -16.82
N MET A 159 1.52 18.44 -17.68
CA MET A 159 1.68 18.39 -19.14
C MET A 159 3.02 18.98 -19.64
N ASN A 160 3.54 20.01 -18.95
CA ASN A 160 4.85 20.54 -19.31
C ASN A 160 5.97 19.59 -18.88
N GLY A 161 5.79 18.96 -17.71
CA GLY A 161 6.67 17.91 -17.24
C GLY A 161 6.74 16.73 -18.21
N LEU A 162 5.59 16.27 -18.72
CA LEU A 162 5.55 15.22 -19.76
C LEU A 162 6.36 15.59 -21.01
N LYS A 163 6.17 16.81 -21.52
CA LYS A 163 6.92 17.30 -22.69
C LYS A 163 8.43 17.30 -22.45
N ILE A 164 8.87 17.65 -21.24
CA ILE A 164 10.28 17.68 -20.89
C ILE A 164 10.83 16.26 -20.75
N LEU A 165 10.13 15.38 -20.00
CA LEU A 165 10.59 14.03 -19.70
C LEU A 165 10.70 13.15 -20.97
N TYR A 166 9.76 13.30 -21.90
CA TYR A 166 9.69 12.47 -23.11
C TYR A 166 10.37 13.10 -24.34
N HIS A 167 11.18 14.15 -24.15
CA HIS A 167 11.97 14.77 -25.23
C HIS A 167 13.44 14.96 -24.84
N GLY A 168 14.29 15.05 -25.85
CA GLY A 168 15.68 15.46 -25.72
C GLY A 168 16.54 14.55 -24.83
N GLU A 169 17.33 15.16 -23.93
CA GLU A 169 18.27 14.44 -23.08
C GLU A 169 17.60 13.65 -21.92
N PRO A 170 16.50 14.09 -21.30
CA PRO A 170 15.78 13.27 -20.34
C PRO A 170 15.36 11.93 -20.91
N LEU A 171 14.70 11.88 -22.07
CA LEU A 171 14.29 10.65 -22.74
C LEU A 171 15.49 9.75 -23.08
N ARG A 172 16.57 10.33 -23.59
CA ARG A 172 17.81 9.58 -23.87
C ARG A 172 18.43 9.00 -22.60
N THR A 173 18.32 9.71 -21.48
CA THR A 173 18.83 9.23 -20.19
C THR A 173 18.02 8.05 -19.69
N PHE A 174 16.69 8.08 -19.77
CA PHE A 174 15.85 6.91 -19.50
C PHE A 174 16.25 5.71 -20.36
N ALA A 175 16.38 5.90 -21.67
CA ALA A 175 16.76 4.84 -22.60
C ALA A 175 18.13 4.22 -22.26
N LYS A 176 19.09 5.02 -21.82
CA LYS A 176 20.41 4.53 -21.35
C LYS A 176 20.31 3.73 -20.06
N LEU A 177 19.43 4.12 -19.14
CA LEU A 177 19.26 3.48 -17.84
C LEU A 177 18.51 2.15 -17.95
N VAL A 178 17.49 2.07 -18.80
CA VAL A 178 16.72 0.83 -19.04
C VAL A 178 17.60 -0.35 -19.46
N VAL A 179 18.69 -0.12 -20.17
CA VAL A 179 19.61 -1.18 -20.64
C VAL A 179 20.78 -1.42 -19.69
N LYS A 180 20.83 -0.77 -18.53
CA LYS A 180 21.98 -0.84 -17.61
C LYS A 180 22.05 -2.18 -16.86
N ASN A 181 20.97 -2.56 -16.20
CA ASN A 181 20.72 -3.83 -15.53
C ASN A 181 19.24 -3.94 -15.16
N ASP A 182 18.76 -5.13 -14.85
CA ASP A 182 17.35 -5.42 -14.64
C ASP A 182 16.74 -4.61 -13.46
N ASN A 183 17.44 -4.48 -12.34
CA ASN A 183 16.97 -3.70 -11.20
C ASN A 183 16.70 -2.23 -11.58
N VAL A 184 17.61 -1.62 -12.33
CA VAL A 184 17.47 -0.23 -12.79
C VAL A 184 16.38 -0.15 -13.86
N SER A 185 16.31 -1.12 -14.76
CA SER A 185 15.29 -1.25 -15.79
C SER A 185 13.89 -1.22 -15.19
N PHE A 186 13.61 -2.06 -14.18
CA PHE A 186 12.32 -2.10 -13.53
C PHE A 186 12.01 -0.86 -12.71
N ARG A 187 13.00 -0.19 -12.10
CA ARG A 187 12.78 1.14 -11.50
C ARG A 187 12.32 2.17 -12.54
N ILE A 188 12.89 2.15 -13.74
CA ILE A 188 12.46 3.03 -14.83
C ILE A 188 11.05 2.67 -15.31
N TYR A 189 10.75 1.39 -15.51
CA TYR A 189 9.41 0.95 -15.90
C TYR A 189 8.35 1.32 -14.86
N ASP A 190 8.65 1.20 -13.56
CA ASP A 190 7.75 1.66 -12.50
C ASP A 190 7.47 3.17 -12.59
N VAL A 191 8.50 4.00 -12.84
CA VAL A 191 8.29 5.44 -13.06
C VAL A 191 7.42 5.69 -14.29
N ILE A 192 7.73 5.04 -15.41
CA ILE A 192 7.03 5.23 -16.69
C ILE A 192 5.56 4.80 -16.59
N ILE A 193 5.26 3.65 -15.97
CA ILE A 193 3.90 3.18 -15.75
C ILE A 193 3.13 4.14 -14.83
N ASN A 194 3.76 4.59 -13.75
CA ASN A 194 3.11 5.57 -12.87
C ASN A 194 2.81 6.90 -13.57
N ILE A 195 3.62 7.33 -14.52
CA ILE A 195 3.32 8.49 -15.35
C ILE A 195 2.18 8.17 -16.33
N ALA A 196 2.25 7.04 -17.03
CA ALA A 196 1.29 6.63 -18.05
C ALA A 196 -0.15 6.54 -17.51
N LYS A 197 -0.34 6.11 -16.25
CA LYS A 197 -1.68 5.97 -15.65
C LYS A 197 -2.32 7.28 -15.15
N ASN A 198 -1.63 8.42 -15.23
CA ASN A 198 -2.19 9.69 -14.75
C ASN A 198 -3.23 10.30 -15.70
N SER A 199 -3.08 10.12 -17.01
CA SER A 199 -4.02 10.61 -18.01
C SER A 199 -3.84 9.90 -19.35
N LYS A 200 -4.84 10.03 -20.22
CA LYS A 200 -4.79 9.50 -21.60
C LYS A 200 -3.61 10.07 -22.39
N GLU A 201 -3.37 11.36 -22.26
CA GLU A 201 -2.26 12.05 -22.94
C GLU A 201 -0.90 11.52 -22.45
N ALA A 202 -0.76 11.25 -21.14
CA ALA A 202 0.44 10.67 -20.56
C ALA A 202 0.68 9.25 -21.10
N LEU A 203 -0.38 8.45 -21.23
CA LEU A 203 -0.31 7.12 -21.84
C LEU A 203 0.11 7.21 -23.31
N GLU A 204 -0.50 8.10 -24.11
CA GLU A 204 -0.18 8.27 -25.53
C GLU A 204 1.30 8.63 -25.75
N VAL A 205 1.83 9.58 -24.98
CA VAL A 205 3.26 9.97 -25.06
C VAL A 205 4.15 8.81 -24.62
N THR A 206 3.75 8.05 -23.62
CA THR A 206 4.49 6.87 -23.16
C THR A 206 4.51 5.76 -24.20
N ILE A 207 3.41 5.50 -24.91
CA ILE A 207 3.34 4.55 -26.03
C ILE A 207 4.33 4.97 -27.12
N GLN A 208 4.31 6.26 -27.52
CA GLN A 208 5.19 6.79 -28.56
C GLN A 208 6.68 6.68 -28.20
N SER A 209 7.03 6.68 -26.93
CA SER A 209 8.41 6.51 -26.47
C SER A 209 8.99 5.11 -26.69
N GLY A 210 8.14 4.10 -26.89
CA GLY A 210 8.53 2.70 -27.07
C GLY A 210 8.82 1.92 -25.79
N PHE A 211 8.81 2.56 -24.61
CA PHE A 211 9.10 1.86 -23.34
C PHE A 211 8.07 0.79 -22.99
N LEU A 212 6.78 1.04 -23.27
CA LEU A 212 5.73 0.05 -23.02
C LEU A 212 5.92 -1.19 -23.88
N ASN A 213 6.29 -1.03 -25.16
CA ASN A 213 6.59 -2.16 -26.05
C ASN A 213 7.79 -2.97 -25.53
N SER A 214 8.83 -2.28 -25.03
CA SER A 214 9.98 -2.97 -24.44
C SER A 214 9.59 -3.76 -23.19
N LEU A 215 8.74 -3.22 -22.33
CA LEU A 215 8.24 -3.93 -21.14
C LEU A 215 7.35 -5.13 -21.50
N ILE A 216 6.45 -4.97 -22.50
CA ILE A 216 5.59 -6.08 -22.98
C ILE A 216 6.45 -7.21 -23.56
N ASN A 217 7.52 -6.89 -24.29
CA ASN A 217 8.41 -7.90 -24.85
C ASN A 217 9.11 -8.75 -23.79
N ILE A 218 9.32 -8.24 -22.57
CA ILE A 218 9.89 -9.02 -21.46
C ILE A 218 8.95 -10.19 -21.07
N LEU A 219 7.66 -10.10 -21.31
CA LEU A 219 6.74 -11.23 -21.09
C LEU A 219 7.04 -12.45 -21.97
N GLN A 220 7.84 -12.29 -23.03
CA GLN A 220 8.28 -13.35 -23.93
C GLN A 220 9.73 -13.79 -23.68
N ASP A 221 10.40 -13.23 -22.66
CA ASP A 221 11.76 -13.62 -22.27
C ASP A 221 11.77 -15.05 -21.72
N ASP A 222 12.93 -15.72 -21.74
CA ASP A 222 13.11 -17.04 -21.16
C ASP A 222 13.23 -16.98 -19.61
N ASP A 223 13.59 -15.83 -19.06
CA ASP A 223 13.73 -15.62 -17.61
C ASP A 223 12.37 -15.35 -16.94
N ILE A 224 11.93 -16.32 -16.15
CA ILE A 224 10.65 -16.26 -15.44
C ILE A 224 10.61 -15.11 -14.42
N LEU A 225 11.71 -14.77 -13.77
CA LEU A 225 11.73 -13.67 -12.81
C LEU A 225 11.52 -12.32 -13.52
N LEU A 226 12.10 -12.14 -14.70
CA LEU A 226 11.85 -10.97 -15.54
C LEU A 226 10.40 -10.92 -16.00
N GLN A 227 9.82 -12.05 -16.43
CA GLN A 227 8.40 -12.12 -16.78
C GLN A 227 7.49 -11.75 -15.59
N MET A 228 7.77 -12.27 -14.39
CA MET A 228 6.99 -11.95 -13.18
C MET A 228 7.06 -10.46 -12.84
N ASN A 229 8.24 -9.85 -12.87
CA ASN A 229 8.41 -8.42 -12.62
C ASN A 229 7.69 -7.57 -13.67
N ALA A 230 7.76 -7.96 -14.95
CA ALA A 230 7.05 -7.28 -16.03
C ALA A 230 5.52 -7.38 -15.84
N LEU A 231 5.03 -8.58 -15.47
CA LEU A 231 3.62 -8.81 -15.22
C LEU A 231 3.11 -7.96 -14.04
N GLU A 232 3.86 -7.88 -12.94
CA GLU A 232 3.52 -7.04 -11.79
C GLU A 232 3.46 -5.56 -12.18
N THR A 233 4.45 -5.09 -12.94
CA THR A 233 4.51 -3.71 -13.42
C THR A 233 3.36 -3.39 -14.39
N LEU A 234 3.02 -4.29 -15.31
CA LEU A 234 1.90 -4.14 -16.24
C LEU A 234 0.54 -4.25 -15.54
N THR A 235 0.45 -4.96 -14.42
CA THR A 235 -0.77 -4.98 -13.60
C THR A 235 -1.19 -3.57 -13.19
N GLU A 236 -0.24 -2.74 -12.78
CA GLU A 236 -0.52 -1.35 -12.41
C GLU A 236 -1.12 -0.53 -13.56
N LEU A 237 -0.67 -0.77 -14.80
CA LEU A 237 -1.25 -0.13 -15.99
C LEU A 237 -2.66 -0.64 -16.27
N ALA A 238 -2.87 -1.94 -16.14
CA ALA A 238 -4.16 -2.60 -16.38
C ALA A 238 -5.26 -2.18 -15.38
N LEU A 239 -4.91 -1.50 -14.28
CA LEU A 239 -5.88 -0.94 -13.34
C LEU A 239 -6.53 0.37 -13.82
N THR A 240 -6.15 0.91 -14.99
CA THR A 240 -6.81 2.03 -15.65
C THR A 240 -7.52 1.55 -16.90
N GLU A 241 -8.66 2.15 -17.24
CA GLU A 241 -9.45 1.77 -18.42
C GLU A 241 -8.63 1.91 -19.71
N GLU A 242 -7.94 3.03 -19.87
CA GLU A 242 -7.09 3.28 -21.04
C GLU A 242 -5.90 2.32 -21.12
N GLY A 243 -5.30 2.00 -19.97
CA GLY A 243 -4.20 1.05 -19.89
C GLY A 243 -4.65 -0.38 -20.22
N LEU A 244 -5.80 -0.81 -19.72
CA LEU A 244 -6.37 -2.11 -20.04
C LEU A 244 -6.68 -2.22 -21.53
N ASN A 245 -7.34 -1.21 -22.09
CA ASN A 245 -7.66 -1.14 -23.52
C ASN A 245 -6.39 -1.21 -24.39
N TYR A 246 -5.33 -0.52 -23.97
CA TYR A 246 -4.03 -0.59 -24.66
C TYR A 246 -3.44 -2.00 -24.61
N LEU A 247 -3.43 -2.66 -23.45
CA LEU A 247 -2.92 -4.02 -23.30
C LEU A 247 -3.74 -5.04 -24.10
N GLU A 248 -5.06 -4.87 -24.20
CA GLU A 248 -5.91 -5.68 -25.08
C GLU A 248 -5.55 -5.48 -26.56
N GLN A 249 -5.39 -4.24 -27.01
CA GLN A 249 -4.98 -3.92 -28.39
C GLN A 249 -3.59 -4.46 -28.77
N GLN A 250 -2.72 -4.66 -27.80
CA GLN A 250 -1.41 -5.29 -27.98
C GLN A 250 -1.43 -6.82 -27.80
N ASP A 251 -2.61 -7.45 -27.72
CA ASP A 251 -2.81 -8.87 -27.50
C ASP A 251 -2.15 -9.43 -26.23
N VAL A 252 -1.82 -8.57 -25.27
CA VAL A 252 -1.14 -8.99 -24.04
C VAL A 252 -2.01 -9.93 -23.23
N LEU A 253 -3.30 -9.59 -23.00
CA LEU A 253 -4.20 -10.43 -22.23
C LEU A 253 -4.38 -11.81 -22.86
N THR A 254 -4.54 -11.85 -24.18
CA THR A 254 -4.63 -13.11 -24.95
C THR A 254 -3.36 -13.97 -24.77
N GLY A 255 -2.19 -13.35 -24.82
CA GLY A 255 -0.90 -14.03 -24.61
C GLY A 255 -0.78 -14.58 -23.17
N LEU A 256 -1.24 -13.83 -22.16
CA LEU A 256 -1.23 -14.27 -20.75
C LEU A 256 -2.20 -15.45 -20.54
N VAL A 257 -3.38 -15.44 -21.15
CA VAL A 257 -4.34 -16.55 -21.14
C VAL A 257 -3.76 -17.82 -21.78
N GLN A 258 -3.02 -17.69 -22.89
CA GLN A 258 -2.31 -18.83 -23.50
C GLN A 258 -1.26 -19.42 -22.53
N LYS A 259 -0.55 -18.60 -21.77
CA LYS A 259 0.40 -19.08 -20.76
C LYS A 259 -0.31 -19.87 -19.65
N ILE A 260 -1.51 -19.45 -19.23
CA ILE A 260 -2.34 -20.21 -18.28
C ILE A 260 -2.70 -21.57 -18.89
N ALA A 261 -3.20 -21.62 -20.13
CA ALA A 261 -3.60 -22.86 -20.80
C ALA A 261 -2.42 -23.85 -20.95
N GLN A 262 -1.21 -23.36 -21.16
CA GLN A 262 -0.01 -24.17 -21.34
C GLN A 262 0.70 -24.54 -20.01
N ALA A 263 0.25 -24.02 -18.89
CA ALA A 263 0.93 -24.23 -17.61
C ALA A 263 0.99 -25.70 -17.17
N ASN A 264 -0.01 -26.50 -17.55
CA ASN A 264 -0.05 -27.93 -17.26
C ASN A 264 0.94 -28.75 -18.11
N GLU A 265 1.38 -28.21 -19.25
CA GLU A 265 2.31 -28.89 -20.16
C GLU A 265 3.78 -28.60 -19.85
N ASN A 266 4.07 -27.45 -19.22
CA ASN A 266 5.43 -27.01 -18.91
C ASN A 266 5.58 -26.62 -17.43
N PRO A 267 6.40 -27.38 -16.65
CA PRO A 267 6.62 -27.07 -15.23
C PRO A 267 7.17 -25.65 -14.95
N LEU A 268 7.93 -25.08 -15.88
CA LEU A 268 8.44 -23.71 -15.73
C LEU A 268 7.30 -22.68 -15.89
N SER A 269 6.37 -22.92 -16.82
CA SER A 269 5.20 -22.06 -17.00
C SER A 269 4.30 -22.06 -15.77
N SER A 270 4.23 -23.17 -15.02
CA SER A 270 3.45 -23.27 -13.80
C SER A 270 3.91 -22.30 -12.71
N LEU A 271 5.18 -21.87 -12.71
CA LEU A 271 5.70 -20.87 -11.78
C LEU A 271 5.11 -19.46 -12.02
N LEU A 272 4.58 -19.19 -13.21
CA LEU A 272 3.89 -17.93 -13.53
C LEU A 272 2.44 -17.89 -13.04
N ILE A 273 1.83 -19.03 -12.76
CA ILE A 273 0.40 -19.12 -12.39
C ILE A 273 0.01 -18.18 -11.26
N PRO A 274 0.75 -18.10 -10.13
CA PRO A 274 0.41 -17.17 -9.06
C PRO A 274 0.38 -15.70 -9.53
N GLY A 275 1.36 -15.30 -10.33
CA GLY A 275 1.43 -13.95 -10.90
C GLY A 275 0.29 -13.67 -11.88
N LEU A 276 -0.02 -14.63 -12.76
CA LEU A 276 -1.12 -14.53 -13.72
C LEU A 276 -2.48 -14.43 -13.03
N MET A 277 -2.71 -15.26 -12.01
CA MET A 277 -3.95 -15.19 -11.21
C MET A 277 -4.07 -13.85 -10.50
N LYS A 278 -3.00 -13.37 -9.91
CA LYS A 278 -2.97 -12.05 -9.26
C LYS A 278 -3.25 -10.92 -10.26
N PHE A 279 -2.66 -10.98 -11.47
CA PHE A 279 -2.93 -10.02 -12.54
C PHE A 279 -4.43 -10.01 -12.89
N PHE A 280 -4.97 -11.15 -13.30
CA PHE A 280 -6.37 -11.24 -13.71
C PHE A 280 -7.33 -10.97 -12.56
N GLY A 281 -7.02 -11.36 -11.33
CA GLY A 281 -7.81 -11.06 -10.15
C GLY A 281 -7.90 -9.55 -9.88
N ASN A 282 -6.80 -8.83 -9.98
CA ASN A 282 -6.78 -7.38 -9.83
C ASN A 282 -7.60 -6.68 -10.93
N VAL A 283 -7.47 -7.14 -12.18
CA VAL A 283 -8.23 -6.60 -13.30
C VAL A 283 -9.72 -6.95 -13.18
N ALA A 284 -10.05 -8.20 -12.87
CA ALA A 284 -11.43 -8.66 -12.71
C ALA A 284 -12.15 -8.01 -11.51
N ARG A 285 -11.44 -7.51 -10.50
CA ARG A 285 -12.04 -6.72 -9.42
C ARG A 285 -12.70 -5.43 -9.95
N LEU A 286 -12.11 -4.81 -10.96
CA LEU A 286 -12.59 -3.56 -11.54
C LEU A 286 -13.52 -3.79 -12.74
N TRP A 287 -13.24 -4.80 -13.54
CA TRP A 287 -13.99 -5.14 -14.76
C TRP A 287 -14.35 -6.65 -14.80
N PRO A 288 -15.15 -7.14 -13.83
CA PRO A 288 -15.43 -8.58 -13.70
C PRO A 288 -16.17 -9.15 -14.91
N ASN A 289 -17.18 -8.45 -15.41
CA ASN A 289 -17.98 -8.90 -16.54
C ASN A 289 -17.16 -9.01 -17.84
N GLU A 290 -16.24 -8.07 -18.06
CA GLU A 290 -15.36 -8.10 -19.23
C GLU A 290 -14.39 -9.27 -19.18
N ILE A 291 -13.71 -9.46 -18.05
CA ILE A 291 -12.73 -10.54 -17.89
C ILE A 291 -13.42 -11.91 -17.95
N PHE A 292 -14.54 -12.08 -17.27
CA PHE A 292 -15.22 -13.38 -17.22
C PHE A 292 -15.85 -13.76 -18.55
N SER A 293 -16.39 -12.80 -19.32
CA SER A 293 -16.96 -13.06 -20.64
C SER A 293 -15.91 -13.27 -21.72
N LYS A 294 -14.84 -12.46 -21.73
CA LYS A 294 -13.79 -12.55 -22.75
C LYS A 294 -12.78 -13.67 -22.51
N TYR A 295 -12.49 -13.99 -21.24
CA TYR A 295 -11.42 -14.91 -20.85
C TYR A 295 -11.90 -16.01 -19.88
N PRO A 296 -12.86 -16.88 -20.30
CA PRO A 296 -13.45 -17.90 -19.42
C PRO A 296 -12.43 -18.92 -18.88
N ILE A 297 -11.31 -19.12 -19.56
CA ILE A 297 -10.23 -20.00 -19.10
C ILE A 297 -9.55 -19.48 -17.82
N VAL A 298 -9.51 -18.16 -17.61
CA VAL A 298 -8.99 -17.57 -16.37
C VAL A 298 -9.86 -17.99 -15.19
N VAL A 299 -11.18 -17.98 -15.42
CA VAL A 299 -12.18 -18.37 -14.41
C VAL A 299 -12.08 -19.85 -14.10
N SER A 300 -12.06 -20.73 -15.12
CA SER A 300 -11.93 -22.17 -14.89
C SER A 300 -10.62 -22.50 -14.17
N SER A 301 -9.50 -21.92 -14.57
CA SER A 301 -8.21 -22.13 -13.89
C SER A 301 -8.22 -21.66 -12.44
N LEU A 302 -8.93 -20.57 -12.11
CA LEU A 302 -9.08 -20.09 -10.73
C LEU A 302 -9.75 -21.16 -9.86
N PHE A 303 -10.81 -21.79 -10.36
CA PHE A 303 -11.52 -22.84 -9.60
C PHE A 303 -10.75 -24.16 -9.57
N GLU A 304 -10.06 -24.55 -10.64
CA GLU A 304 -9.20 -25.74 -10.67
C GLU A 304 -8.08 -25.67 -9.64
N VAL A 305 -7.51 -24.49 -9.46
CA VAL A 305 -6.41 -24.27 -8.49
C VAL A 305 -6.86 -24.38 -7.03
N LEU A 306 -8.15 -24.22 -6.73
CA LEU A 306 -8.68 -24.45 -5.38
C LEU A 306 -8.52 -25.89 -4.91
N ASP A 307 -8.29 -26.85 -5.82
CA ASP A 307 -7.99 -28.24 -5.52
C ASP A 307 -6.48 -28.56 -5.45
N SER A 308 -5.64 -27.55 -5.60
CA SER A 308 -4.19 -27.75 -5.57
C SER A 308 -3.70 -28.14 -4.18
N ASP A 309 -2.82 -29.15 -4.13
CA ASP A 309 -2.07 -29.51 -2.92
C ASP A 309 -0.97 -28.47 -2.59
N ASN A 310 -0.66 -27.57 -3.51
CA ASN A 310 0.31 -26.51 -3.30
C ASN A 310 -0.34 -25.35 -2.54
N HIS A 311 -0.04 -25.23 -1.26
CA HIS A 311 -0.58 -24.21 -0.36
C HIS A 311 -0.34 -22.76 -0.82
N ILE A 312 0.76 -22.50 -1.53
CA ILE A 312 1.08 -21.14 -2.04
C ILE A 312 0.09 -20.78 -3.17
N ILE A 313 -0.09 -21.69 -4.10
CA ILE A 313 -1.00 -21.49 -5.25
C ILE A 313 -2.46 -21.43 -4.76
N LEU A 314 -2.83 -22.31 -3.83
CA LEU A 314 -4.15 -22.31 -3.20
C LEU A 314 -4.44 -20.96 -2.52
N ASN A 315 -3.48 -20.44 -1.77
CA ASN A 315 -3.64 -19.13 -1.11
C ASN A 315 -3.87 -17.99 -2.12
N VAL A 316 -3.11 -17.98 -3.21
CA VAL A 316 -3.28 -16.98 -4.27
C VAL A 316 -4.66 -17.08 -4.94
N ALA A 317 -5.16 -18.29 -5.13
CA ALA A 317 -6.51 -18.48 -5.69
C ALA A 317 -7.60 -17.97 -4.74
N LEU A 318 -7.47 -18.24 -3.45
CA LEU A 318 -8.38 -17.72 -2.42
C LEU A 318 -8.35 -16.18 -2.39
N ASP A 319 -7.17 -15.59 -2.39
CA ASP A 319 -6.99 -14.13 -2.39
C ASP A 319 -7.59 -13.52 -3.66
N THR A 320 -7.39 -14.16 -4.82
CA THR A 320 -7.97 -13.73 -6.10
C THR A 320 -9.49 -13.76 -6.04
N LEU A 321 -10.08 -14.84 -5.54
CA LEU A 321 -11.53 -14.98 -5.39
C LEU A 321 -12.10 -13.90 -4.43
N GLY A 322 -11.45 -13.71 -3.28
CA GLY A 322 -11.83 -12.68 -2.31
C GLY A 322 -11.74 -11.28 -2.91
N HIS A 323 -10.68 -10.98 -3.66
CA HIS A 323 -10.51 -9.69 -4.33
C HIS A 323 -11.58 -9.42 -5.40
N VAL A 324 -11.89 -10.38 -6.25
CA VAL A 324 -12.98 -10.23 -7.23
C VAL A 324 -14.31 -10.01 -6.52
N ALA A 325 -14.59 -10.80 -5.48
CA ALA A 325 -15.84 -10.70 -4.69
C ALA A 325 -15.91 -9.42 -3.82
N SER A 326 -14.85 -8.61 -3.73
CA SER A 326 -14.88 -7.40 -2.89
C SER A 326 -15.76 -6.27 -3.47
N SER A 327 -16.07 -6.29 -4.77
CA SER A 327 -17.02 -5.38 -5.42
C SER A 327 -18.41 -6.01 -5.61
N ILE A 328 -19.45 -5.19 -5.72
CA ILE A 328 -20.82 -5.66 -5.96
C ILE A 328 -20.92 -6.34 -7.34
N GLU A 329 -20.33 -5.71 -8.37
CA GLU A 329 -20.27 -6.25 -9.73
C GLU A 329 -19.54 -7.60 -9.75
N GLY A 330 -18.44 -7.72 -9.01
CA GLY A 330 -17.70 -8.96 -8.88
C GLY A 330 -18.53 -10.07 -8.21
N LYS A 331 -19.32 -9.72 -7.17
CA LYS A 331 -20.24 -10.67 -6.54
C LYS A 331 -21.29 -11.20 -7.53
N TYR A 332 -21.88 -10.32 -8.34
CA TYR A 332 -22.87 -10.73 -9.34
C TYR A 332 -22.23 -11.56 -10.46
N ALA A 333 -21.05 -11.19 -10.93
CA ALA A 333 -20.32 -11.98 -11.92
C ALA A 333 -19.98 -13.39 -11.40
N LEU A 334 -19.56 -13.51 -10.13
CA LEU A 334 -19.32 -14.79 -9.48
C LEU A 334 -20.63 -15.60 -9.27
N GLN A 335 -21.75 -14.93 -9.00
CA GLN A 335 -23.07 -15.59 -8.93
C GLN A 335 -23.44 -16.27 -10.25
N GLU A 336 -23.13 -15.65 -11.38
CA GLU A 336 -23.42 -16.21 -12.71
C GLU A 336 -22.65 -17.52 -13.00
N LEU A 337 -21.57 -17.79 -12.27
CA LEU A 337 -20.81 -19.04 -12.37
C LEU A 337 -21.50 -20.25 -11.68
N GLY A 338 -22.59 -19.99 -10.96
CA GLY A 338 -23.47 -21.04 -10.41
C GLY A 338 -22.72 -22.06 -9.54
N ASP A 339 -22.72 -23.32 -9.97
CA ASP A 339 -22.16 -24.45 -9.21
C ASP A 339 -20.67 -24.29 -8.89
N SER A 340 -19.89 -23.62 -9.74
CA SER A 340 -18.47 -23.37 -9.49
C SER A 340 -18.26 -22.50 -8.25
N MET A 341 -19.06 -21.44 -8.10
CA MET A 341 -18.98 -20.58 -6.90
C MET A 341 -19.45 -21.34 -5.65
N LEU A 342 -20.52 -22.13 -5.74
CA LEU A 342 -21.00 -22.97 -4.61
C LEU A 342 -19.94 -24.00 -4.20
N TYR A 343 -19.24 -24.60 -5.18
CA TYR A 343 -18.11 -25.47 -4.91
C TYR A 343 -16.98 -24.75 -4.15
N ALA A 344 -16.59 -23.56 -4.61
CA ALA A 344 -15.55 -22.77 -3.95
C ALA A 344 -15.90 -22.43 -2.50
N LEU A 345 -17.16 -22.09 -2.21
CA LEU A 345 -17.63 -21.80 -0.85
C LEU A 345 -17.50 -23.02 0.08
N LYS A 346 -17.89 -24.20 -0.40
CA LYS A 346 -17.70 -25.46 0.35
C LYS A 346 -16.23 -25.76 0.59
N LYS A 347 -15.38 -25.53 -0.42
CA LYS A 347 -13.93 -25.70 -0.31
C LYS A 347 -13.32 -24.73 0.71
N ILE A 348 -13.75 -23.46 0.73
CA ILE A 348 -13.36 -22.48 1.74
C ILE A 348 -13.70 -22.99 3.15
N ALA A 349 -14.92 -23.50 3.35
CA ALA A 349 -15.31 -24.06 4.65
C ALA A 349 -14.47 -25.29 5.04
N GLU A 350 -14.13 -26.17 4.09
CA GLU A 350 -13.23 -27.30 4.32
C GLU A 350 -11.83 -26.86 4.72
N ILE A 351 -11.26 -25.85 4.04
CA ILE A 351 -9.96 -25.27 4.36
C ILE A 351 -9.97 -24.67 5.78
N ILE A 352 -11.01 -23.90 6.13
CA ILE A 352 -11.20 -23.32 7.46
C ILE A 352 -11.23 -24.38 8.55
N GLN A 353 -11.78 -25.55 8.29
CA GLN A 353 -11.90 -26.63 9.26
C GLN A 353 -10.63 -27.48 9.41
N ARG A 354 -9.91 -27.76 8.33
CA ARG A 354 -8.95 -28.87 8.26
C ARG A 354 -7.51 -28.49 7.92
N MET A 355 -7.28 -27.32 7.32
CA MET A 355 -5.96 -26.95 6.82
C MET A 355 -5.08 -26.28 7.91
N PRO A 356 -3.78 -26.08 7.66
CA PRO A 356 -2.88 -25.34 8.56
C PRO A 356 -3.37 -23.94 8.88
N THR A 357 -2.98 -23.42 10.04
CA THR A 357 -3.45 -22.15 10.61
C THR A 357 -3.38 -20.99 9.61
N GLU A 358 -2.30 -20.85 8.85
CA GLU A 358 -2.12 -19.77 7.87
C GLU A 358 -3.20 -19.79 6.79
N LEU A 359 -3.50 -20.94 6.20
CA LEU A 359 -4.56 -21.09 5.20
C LEU A 359 -5.95 -20.88 5.79
N ARG A 360 -6.18 -21.31 7.02
CA ARG A 360 -7.45 -21.08 7.73
C ARG A 360 -7.72 -19.60 7.92
N ILE A 361 -6.70 -18.84 8.35
CA ILE A 361 -6.80 -17.39 8.54
C ILE A 361 -7.01 -16.69 7.20
N SER A 362 -6.21 -17.04 6.18
CA SER A 362 -6.38 -16.49 4.83
C SER A 362 -7.78 -16.77 4.27
N SER A 363 -8.28 -18.01 4.42
CA SER A 363 -9.63 -18.36 3.97
C SER A 363 -10.72 -17.58 4.70
N MET A 364 -10.60 -17.33 6.01
CA MET A 364 -11.55 -16.50 6.76
C MET A 364 -11.47 -15.02 6.33
N ASN A 365 -10.26 -14.49 6.07
CA ASN A 365 -10.10 -13.13 5.56
C ASN A 365 -10.75 -12.97 4.18
N ASN A 366 -10.56 -13.95 3.29
CA ASN A 366 -11.20 -13.95 1.99
C ASN A 366 -12.72 -14.16 2.07
N LEU A 367 -13.20 -15.00 2.98
CA LEU A 367 -14.64 -15.13 3.26
C LEU A 367 -15.22 -13.79 3.75
N THR A 368 -14.48 -13.03 4.56
CA THR A 368 -14.86 -11.68 4.96
C THR A 368 -15.06 -10.78 3.74
N LEU A 369 -14.16 -10.80 2.75
CA LEU A 369 -14.29 -10.01 1.51
C LEU A 369 -15.48 -10.50 0.66
N ILE A 370 -15.68 -11.81 0.56
CA ILE A 370 -16.77 -12.43 -0.21
C ILE A 370 -18.14 -12.02 0.34
N LEU A 371 -18.29 -11.96 1.65
CA LEU A 371 -19.57 -11.64 2.30
C LEU A 371 -19.76 -10.15 2.58
N ASN A 372 -18.69 -9.34 2.63
CA ASN A 372 -18.78 -7.93 3.01
C ASN A 372 -19.55 -7.10 1.98
N VAL A 373 -20.51 -6.32 2.47
CA VAL A 373 -21.29 -5.35 1.69
C VAL A 373 -21.39 -4.08 2.50
N GLN A 374 -20.98 -2.96 1.92
CA GLN A 374 -21.07 -1.67 2.61
C GLN A 374 -22.55 -1.32 2.87
N LYS A 375 -22.84 -0.72 4.03
CA LYS A 375 -24.21 -0.42 4.46
C LYS A 375 -25.04 0.35 3.41
N ILE A 376 -24.39 1.24 2.68
CA ILE A 376 -25.03 2.04 1.62
C ILE A 376 -25.39 1.20 0.37
N GLU A 377 -24.73 0.08 0.16
CA GLU A 377 -24.91 -0.82 -0.99
C GLU A 377 -25.83 -2.00 -0.68
N GLN A 378 -26.31 -2.13 0.58
CA GLN A 378 -27.16 -3.21 1.02
C GLN A 378 -28.59 -3.03 0.47
N ASP A 379 -28.92 -3.80 -0.56
CA ASP A 379 -30.29 -4.01 -1.04
C ASP A 379 -30.74 -5.46 -0.86
N ASN A 380 -32.01 -5.74 -1.11
CA ASN A 380 -32.56 -7.08 -0.92
C ASN A 380 -31.90 -8.15 -1.82
N ARG A 381 -31.43 -7.77 -2.99
CA ARG A 381 -30.79 -8.70 -3.95
C ARG A 381 -29.42 -9.13 -3.43
N ILE A 382 -28.57 -8.17 -3.04
CA ILE A 382 -27.22 -8.47 -2.56
C ILE A 382 -27.24 -9.17 -1.20
N LEU A 383 -28.19 -8.79 -0.31
CA LEU A 383 -28.35 -9.45 0.98
C LEU A 383 -28.83 -10.90 0.83
N SER A 384 -29.74 -11.17 -0.13
CA SER A 384 -30.14 -12.54 -0.45
C SER A 384 -28.99 -13.36 -1.03
N LEU A 385 -28.14 -12.75 -1.84
CA LEU A 385 -26.97 -13.40 -2.41
C LEU A 385 -25.96 -13.78 -1.32
N THR A 386 -25.53 -12.82 -0.48
CA THR A 386 -24.57 -13.07 0.59
C THR A 386 -25.08 -14.06 1.63
N LYS A 387 -26.40 -14.03 1.93
CA LYS A 387 -27.05 -15.04 2.75
C LYS A 387 -26.93 -16.43 2.13
N SER A 388 -27.30 -16.57 0.84
CA SER A 388 -27.22 -17.85 0.14
C SER A 388 -25.80 -18.41 0.09
N TRP A 389 -24.80 -17.55 -0.07
CA TRP A 389 -23.39 -17.92 -0.05
C TRP A 389 -22.92 -18.35 1.34
N PHE A 390 -23.38 -17.67 2.38
CA PHE A 390 -23.10 -18.09 3.76
C PHE A 390 -23.70 -19.45 4.07
N ASP A 391 -24.97 -19.66 3.69
CA ASP A 391 -25.69 -20.94 3.88
C ASP A 391 -25.05 -22.09 3.07
N ALA A 392 -24.39 -21.80 1.96
CA ALA A 392 -23.73 -22.81 1.11
C ALA A 392 -22.37 -23.30 1.64
N LEU A 393 -21.80 -22.68 2.66
CA LEU A 393 -20.49 -23.04 3.22
C LEU A 393 -20.49 -24.48 3.79
N CYS A 394 -21.43 -24.77 4.66
CA CYS A 394 -21.62 -26.09 5.31
C CYS A 394 -23.00 -26.15 6.00
N ASP A 395 -23.31 -27.26 6.65
CA ASP A 395 -24.61 -27.47 7.30
C ASP A 395 -24.90 -26.50 8.45
N ASP A 396 -23.86 -26.05 9.19
CA ASP A 396 -23.96 -25.05 10.27
C ASP A 396 -22.81 -24.03 10.17
N PRO A 397 -22.90 -23.06 9.24
CA PRO A 397 -21.83 -22.08 9.03
C PRO A 397 -21.64 -21.14 10.20
N LEU A 398 -22.73 -20.74 10.91
CA LEU A 398 -22.60 -19.89 12.08
C LEU A 398 -21.92 -20.62 13.23
N GLY A 399 -22.31 -21.88 13.50
CA GLY A 399 -21.67 -22.72 14.50
C GLY A 399 -20.18 -22.96 14.23
N LEU A 400 -19.80 -23.13 12.96
CA LEU A 400 -18.39 -23.20 12.55
C LEU A 400 -17.62 -21.93 12.97
N ILE A 401 -18.10 -20.75 12.62
CA ILE A 401 -17.43 -19.47 12.91
C ILE A 401 -17.41 -19.20 14.42
N VAL A 402 -18.52 -19.41 15.13
CA VAL A 402 -18.59 -19.27 16.59
C VAL A 402 -17.66 -20.25 17.31
N GLY A 403 -17.54 -21.48 16.83
CA GLY A 403 -16.60 -22.46 17.36
C GLY A 403 -15.14 -22.00 17.23
N LEU A 404 -14.79 -21.39 16.10
CA LEU A 404 -13.46 -20.83 15.87
C LEU A 404 -13.16 -19.59 16.74
N SER A 405 -14.17 -18.76 16.98
CA SER A 405 -14.03 -17.56 17.84
C SER A 405 -13.78 -17.89 19.32
N LYS A 406 -13.94 -19.16 19.72
CA LYS A 406 -13.69 -19.67 21.07
C LYS A 406 -12.38 -20.48 21.19
N GLN A 407 -11.62 -20.65 20.12
CA GLN A 407 -10.35 -21.40 20.14
C GLN A 407 -9.23 -20.62 20.91
N PRO A 408 -8.21 -21.32 21.44
CA PRO A 408 -7.15 -20.68 22.23
C PRO A 408 -6.22 -19.77 21.43
N PHE A 409 -6.19 -19.89 20.10
CA PHE A 409 -5.29 -19.17 19.21
C PHE A 409 -5.85 -17.79 18.84
N ALA A 410 -5.17 -16.70 19.25
CA ALA A 410 -5.66 -15.33 19.07
C ALA A 410 -5.92 -14.96 17.59
N ASP A 411 -5.02 -15.37 16.70
CA ASP A 411 -5.13 -15.07 15.27
C ASP A 411 -6.37 -15.71 14.63
N ILE A 412 -6.68 -16.97 14.99
CA ILE A 412 -7.88 -17.66 14.53
C ILE A 412 -9.13 -16.98 15.10
N ARG A 413 -9.12 -16.62 16.40
CA ARG A 413 -10.24 -15.90 16.99
C ARG A 413 -10.47 -14.54 16.33
N SER A 414 -9.40 -13.79 16.10
CA SER A 414 -9.50 -12.48 15.44
C SER A 414 -10.10 -12.62 14.03
N ALA A 415 -9.58 -13.53 13.22
CA ALA A 415 -10.09 -13.75 11.87
C ALA A 415 -11.56 -14.24 11.85
N SER A 416 -11.94 -15.13 12.78
CA SER A 416 -13.32 -15.60 12.88
C SER A 416 -14.29 -14.52 13.38
N LEU A 417 -13.85 -13.66 14.29
CA LEU A 417 -14.62 -12.49 14.75
C LEU A 417 -14.80 -11.45 13.65
N GLU A 418 -13.82 -11.29 12.71
CA GLU A 418 -14.00 -10.42 11.52
C GLU A 418 -15.09 -10.97 10.59
N VAL A 419 -15.14 -12.28 10.35
CA VAL A 419 -16.25 -12.90 9.62
C VAL A 419 -17.57 -12.64 10.34
N LEU A 420 -17.60 -12.83 11.67
CA LEU A 420 -18.80 -12.59 12.46
C LEU A 420 -19.24 -11.12 12.44
N ALA A 421 -18.30 -10.17 12.36
CA ALA A 421 -18.60 -8.74 12.24
C ALA A 421 -19.28 -8.43 10.90
N VAL A 422 -18.82 -9.04 9.80
CA VAL A 422 -19.45 -8.90 8.49
C VAL A 422 -20.84 -9.53 8.48
N VAL A 423 -21.03 -10.69 9.08
CA VAL A 423 -22.36 -11.32 9.24
C VAL A 423 -23.27 -10.40 10.08
N ALA A 424 -22.79 -9.86 11.21
CA ALA A 424 -23.52 -8.95 12.07
C ALA A 424 -23.87 -7.60 11.42
N SER A 425 -23.17 -7.20 10.36
CA SER A 425 -23.45 -5.96 9.63
C SER A 425 -24.65 -6.06 8.67
N GLN A 426 -25.20 -7.27 8.46
CA GLN A 426 -26.28 -7.57 7.53
C GLN A 426 -27.53 -8.08 8.29
N ALA A 427 -28.73 -7.68 7.85
CA ALA A 427 -29.98 -8.00 8.52
C ALA A 427 -30.19 -9.52 8.73
N TRP A 428 -29.95 -10.34 7.71
CA TRP A 428 -30.06 -11.79 7.82
C TRP A 428 -29.08 -12.39 8.85
N GLY A 429 -27.88 -11.82 8.94
CA GLY A 429 -26.87 -12.26 9.89
C GLY A 429 -27.22 -11.88 11.34
N GLN A 430 -27.83 -10.71 11.53
CA GLN A 430 -28.37 -10.29 12.84
C GLN A 430 -29.47 -11.23 13.30
N GLU A 431 -30.36 -11.68 12.40
CA GLU A 431 -31.38 -12.68 12.68
C GLU A 431 -30.74 -14.03 13.10
N TYR A 432 -29.69 -14.49 12.42
CA TYR A 432 -28.98 -15.72 12.79
C TYR A 432 -28.32 -15.61 14.16
N ILE A 433 -27.68 -14.48 14.45
CA ILE A 433 -27.02 -14.23 15.74
C ILE A 433 -28.05 -14.14 16.87
N SER A 434 -29.24 -13.55 16.63
CA SER A 434 -30.28 -13.41 17.65
C SER A 434 -30.84 -14.74 18.12
N THR A 435 -30.84 -15.75 17.25
CA THR A 435 -31.38 -17.08 17.54
C THR A 435 -30.32 -18.09 17.98
N TYR A 436 -29.03 -17.76 17.88
CA TYR A 436 -27.94 -18.68 18.23
C TYR A 436 -27.71 -18.74 19.75
N PRO A 437 -27.84 -19.91 20.40
CA PRO A 437 -27.77 -20.02 21.86
C PRO A 437 -26.42 -19.61 22.44
N GLY A 438 -26.44 -18.71 23.44
CA GLY A 438 -25.23 -18.27 24.17
C GLY A 438 -24.27 -17.39 23.42
N LEU A 439 -24.60 -16.97 22.19
CA LEU A 439 -23.70 -16.12 21.39
C LEU A 439 -23.71 -14.66 21.88
N ILE A 440 -24.89 -14.16 22.24
CA ILE A 440 -25.01 -12.78 22.75
C ILE A 440 -24.23 -12.64 24.07
N GLU A 441 -24.37 -13.60 25.00
CA GLU A 441 -23.63 -13.63 26.24
C GLU A 441 -22.14 -13.70 26.01
N PHE A 442 -21.66 -14.53 25.10
CA PHE A 442 -20.26 -14.61 24.70
C PHE A 442 -19.75 -13.27 24.16
N LEU A 443 -20.53 -12.61 23.32
CA LEU A 443 -20.13 -11.32 22.73
C LEU A 443 -20.08 -10.20 23.76
N LEU A 444 -20.94 -10.22 24.77
CA LEU A 444 -21.00 -9.20 25.83
C LEU A 444 -20.02 -9.47 26.98
N ASP A 445 -19.49 -10.69 27.11
CA ASP A 445 -18.52 -11.00 28.16
C ASP A 445 -17.15 -10.42 27.83
N ARG A 446 -16.72 -9.43 28.59
CA ARG A 446 -15.44 -8.71 28.40
C ARG A 446 -14.23 -9.47 28.96
N ASN A 447 -14.45 -10.45 29.83
CA ASN A 447 -13.38 -11.14 30.53
C ASN A 447 -12.76 -12.28 29.75
N ILE A 448 -13.44 -12.77 28.72
CA ILE A 448 -13.00 -13.90 27.89
C ILE A 448 -11.79 -13.49 27.02
N GLU A 449 -11.71 -12.24 26.58
CA GLU A 449 -10.67 -11.79 25.68
C GLU A 449 -9.54 -11.06 26.41
N SER A 450 -8.30 -11.54 26.19
CA SER A 450 -7.09 -10.93 26.73
C SER A 450 -6.31 -10.14 25.67
N PHE A 451 -6.44 -10.48 24.38
CA PHE A 451 -5.71 -9.88 23.27
C PHE A 451 -6.44 -8.63 22.74
N LYS A 452 -5.66 -7.59 22.45
CA LYS A 452 -6.18 -6.29 22.00
C LYS A 452 -7.00 -6.42 20.70
N GLU A 453 -6.46 -7.11 19.73
CA GLU A 453 -7.07 -7.31 18.42
C GLU A 453 -8.43 -8.01 18.53
N CYS A 454 -8.51 -9.07 19.34
CA CYS A 454 -9.77 -9.77 19.58
C CYS A 454 -10.81 -8.90 20.32
N LYS A 455 -10.38 -8.04 21.25
CA LYS A 455 -11.28 -7.09 21.93
C LYS A 455 -11.85 -6.06 20.94
N GLU A 456 -11.00 -5.53 20.08
CA GLU A 456 -11.39 -4.55 19.05
C GLU A 456 -12.36 -5.16 18.04
N THR A 457 -12.07 -6.38 17.56
CA THR A 457 -12.94 -7.06 16.60
C THR A 457 -14.27 -7.48 17.23
N LYS A 458 -14.26 -8.00 18.46
CA LYS A 458 -15.48 -8.31 19.22
C LYS A 458 -16.34 -7.07 19.45
N TYR A 459 -15.72 -5.93 19.78
CA TYR A 459 -16.40 -4.64 19.88
C TYR A 459 -17.05 -4.25 18.54
N LYS A 460 -16.38 -4.48 17.41
CA LYS A 460 -16.91 -4.24 16.07
C LYS A 460 -18.18 -5.07 15.80
N VAL A 461 -18.19 -6.36 16.20
CA VAL A 461 -19.40 -7.20 16.13
C VAL A 461 -20.55 -6.58 16.90
N VAL A 462 -20.33 -6.26 18.20
CA VAL A 462 -21.39 -5.70 19.06
C VAL A 462 -21.85 -4.34 18.54
N LYS A 463 -20.98 -3.53 17.99
CA LYS A 463 -21.32 -2.26 17.35
C LYS A 463 -22.30 -2.47 16.18
N CYS A 464 -22.01 -3.41 15.28
CA CYS A 464 -22.94 -3.75 14.19
C CYS A 464 -24.31 -4.20 14.72
N LEU A 465 -24.33 -5.04 15.77
CA LEU A 465 -25.58 -5.48 16.39
C LEU A 465 -26.34 -4.33 17.10
N SER A 466 -25.66 -3.33 17.64
CA SER A 466 -26.28 -2.16 18.27
C SER A 466 -27.02 -1.26 17.29
N GLU A 467 -26.75 -1.42 16.00
CA GLU A 467 -27.39 -0.69 14.88
C GLU A 467 -28.51 -1.51 14.20
N ALA A 468 -28.84 -2.69 14.75
CA ALA A 468 -29.87 -3.56 14.20
C ALA A 468 -31.27 -2.95 14.31
N GLU A 469 -32.17 -3.41 13.42
CA GLU A 469 -33.59 -3.04 13.45
C GLU A 469 -34.25 -3.50 14.76
N SER A 470 -35.19 -2.71 15.25
CA SER A 470 -35.79 -2.85 16.58
C SER A 470 -36.60 -4.13 16.80
N TYR A 471 -36.93 -4.85 15.72
CA TYR A 471 -37.68 -6.11 15.79
C TYR A 471 -36.79 -7.37 15.93
N ILE A 472 -35.46 -7.25 15.70
CA ILE A 472 -34.54 -8.40 15.70
C ILE A 472 -34.16 -8.79 17.13
N PHE A 473 -33.90 -7.81 18.00
CA PHE A 473 -33.49 -8.02 19.40
C PHE A 473 -34.49 -7.37 20.35
N ASP A 474 -34.68 -7.96 21.54
CA ASP A 474 -35.49 -7.35 22.57
C ASP A 474 -34.85 -6.05 23.12
N ALA A 475 -35.66 -5.20 23.74
CA ALA A 475 -35.25 -3.89 24.24
C ALA A 475 -34.09 -3.98 25.27
N ASN A 476 -34.05 -5.03 26.08
CA ASN A 476 -33.00 -5.21 27.09
C ASN A 476 -31.66 -5.57 26.43
N THR A 477 -31.68 -6.47 25.46
CA THR A 477 -30.50 -6.85 24.67
C THR A 477 -29.95 -5.64 23.89
N MET A 478 -30.80 -4.86 23.25
CA MET A 478 -30.39 -3.63 22.58
C MET A 478 -29.78 -2.59 23.53
N GLN A 479 -30.30 -2.47 24.74
CA GLN A 479 -29.73 -1.59 25.77
C GLN A 479 -28.32 -2.05 26.18
N LYS A 480 -28.10 -3.35 26.35
CA LYS A 480 -26.79 -3.92 26.65
C LYS A 480 -25.78 -3.69 25.53
N PHE A 481 -26.19 -3.85 24.27
CA PHE A 481 -25.30 -3.54 23.12
C PHE A 481 -24.89 -2.06 23.10
N LYS A 482 -25.84 -1.15 23.27
CA LYS A 482 -25.57 0.30 23.33
C LYS A 482 -24.67 0.67 24.52
N GLN A 483 -24.88 0.08 25.69
CA GLN A 483 -24.01 0.26 26.82
C GLN A 483 -22.59 -0.23 26.52
N PHE A 484 -22.46 -1.44 25.99
CA PHE A 484 -21.16 -2.01 25.63
C PHE A 484 -20.40 -1.12 24.62
N VAL A 485 -21.08 -0.58 23.63
CA VAL A 485 -20.50 0.32 22.64
C VAL A 485 -20.08 1.67 23.25
N ASN A 486 -20.90 2.25 24.14
CA ASN A 486 -20.57 3.50 24.82
C ASN A 486 -19.35 3.39 25.74
N GLU A 487 -19.18 2.24 26.39
CA GLU A 487 -18.04 1.96 27.27
C GLU A 487 -16.74 1.72 26.50
N GLY A 488 -16.83 1.30 25.25
CA GLY A 488 -15.67 1.03 24.38
C GLY A 488 -15.05 -0.36 24.56
N PRO A 489 -14.05 -0.73 23.72
CA PRO A 489 -13.50 -2.09 23.67
C PRO A 489 -12.64 -2.46 24.88
N PHE A 490 -12.09 -1.49 25.59
CA PHE A 490 -11.13 -1.70 26.68
C PHE A 490 -11.69 -1.38 28.08
N TYR A 491 -13.00 -1.17 28.20
CA TYR A 491 -13.63 -0.93 29.47
C TYR A 491 -13.40 -2.12 30.43
N VAL A 492 -13.00 -1.81 31.66
CA VAL A 492 -12.83 -2.76 32.77
C VAL A 492 -13.73 -2.32 33.90
N GLU A 493 -14.61 -3.21 34.32
CA GLU A 493 -15.48 -2.97 35.50
C GLU A 493 -14.62 -2.96 36.76
N THR A 494 -14.46 -1.80 37.39
CA THR A 494 -13.73 -1.68 38.66
C THR A 494 -14.74 -1.86 39.81
N ASN A 495 -14.71 -3.00 40.47
CA ASN A 495 -15.38 -3.17 41.75
C ASN A 495 -14.61 -2.34 42.78
N THR A 496 -15.16 -1.23 43.20
CA THR A 496 -14.67 -0.46 44.36
C THR A 496 -15.11 -1.21 45.61
N GLU A 497 -14.24 -2.08 46.15
CA GLU A 497 -14.41 -2.57 47.53
C GLU A 497 -14.15 -1.39 48.47
N ILE A 498 -15.22 -0.89 49.08
CA ILE A 498 -15.10 0.08 50.17
C ILE A 498 -14.66 -0.72 51.41
N ALA A 499 -13.38 -0.66 51.74
CA ALA A 499 -12.89 -1.18 53.00
C ALA A 499 -13.46 -0.31 54.12
N PHE A 500 -14.39 -0.84 54.88
CA PHE A 500 -14.80 -0.25 56.14
C PHE A 500 -13.71 -0.52 57.17
N GLU A 501 -12.90 0.48 57.51
CA GLU A 501 -12.12 0.46 58.74
C GLU A 501 -13.09 0.49 59.91
N SER A 502 -13.23 -0.64 60.60
CA SER A 502 -13.89 -0.71 61.89
C SER A 502 -12.99 -0.01 62.93
N ALA A 503 -13.38 1.20 63.33
CA ALA A 503 -12.78 1.87 64.51
C ALA A 503 -13.04 1.02 65.76
N THR A 504 -11.95 0.50 66.35
CA THR A 504 -11.89 0.00 67.68
C THR A 504 -11.49 1.12 68.63
#